data_4cbc1ef93f42bd11aef4df3ed264643c
#
_entry.id   4cbc1ef93f42bd11aef4df3ed264643c
#
_cell.length_a   1.000
_cell.length_b   1.000
_cell.length_c   1.000
_cell.angle_alpha   90.00
_cell.angle_beta   90.00
_cell.angle_gamma   90.00
#
_symmetry.space_group_name_H-M   'P 1'
#
loop_
_entity.id
_entity.type
_entity.pdbx_description
1 polymer ?
#
loop_
_entity_poly.entity_id
_entity_poly.type
_entity_poly.pdbx_seq_one_letter_code
_entity_poly.pdbx_strand_id
1 'polypeptide(L)' 'MSAEQEYYRVGDRVRLSDLGKKRMTRNRTTTAKVVGFGRSETTIRIVFDGSSYPVSIHISYLERDQ' A
#
# COMPACT_ATOMS: atom_id res chain seq x y z
N MET A 1 9.42 -18.87 -10.43
CA MET A 1 9.89 -17.68 -9.77
C MET A 1 8.80 -17.04 -8.95
N SER A 2 9.18 -16.56 -7.84
CA SER A 2 8.25 -15.98 -6.91
C SER A 2 7.63 -14.68 -7.45
N ALA A 3 6.34 -14.50 -7.20
CA ALA A 3 5.67 -13.25 -7.48
C ALA A 3 5.76 -12.29 -6.30
N GLU A 4 6.57 -12.64 -5.32
CA GLU A 4 6.65 -11.85 -4.11
C GLU A 4 7.23 -10.48 -4.37
N GLN A 5 6.65 -9.54 -3.69
CA GLN A 5 7.13 -8.17 -3.65
C GLN A 5 8.35 -8.12 -2.74
N GLU A 6 9.47 -7.58 -3.25
CA GLU A 6 10.68 -7.51 -2.46
C GLU A 6 10.60 -6.48 -1.35
N TYR A 7 9.76 -5.47 -1.53
CA TYR A 7 9.71 -4.33 -0.60
C TYR A 7 8.73 -4.53 0.53
N TYR A 8 7.66 -5.25 0.30
CA TYR A 8 6.57 -5.39 1.26
C TYR A 8 6.08 -6.81 1.31
N ARG A 9 5.51 -7.18 2.46
CA ARG A 9 4.91 -8.49 2.65
C ARG A 9 3.52 -8.31 3.21
N VAL A 10 2.68 -9.34 3.01
CA VAL A 10 1.35 -9.34 3.59
C VAL A 10 1.48 -9.20 5.11
N GLY A 11 0.72 -8.27 5.65
CA GLY A 11 0.77 -7.98 7.07
C GLY A 11 1.61 -6.77 7.42
N ASP A 12 2.43 -6.29 6.49
CA ASP A 12 3.25 -5.11 6.75
C ASP A 12 2.38 -3.88 6.92
N ARG A 13 2.83 -2.98 7.79
CA ARG A 13 2.20 -1.68 7.94
C ARG A 13 2.89 -0.70 7.03
N VAL A 14 2.10 0.07 6.31
CA VAL A 14 2.61 1.07 5.38
C VAL A 14 1.86 2.37 5.60
N ARG A 15 2.42 3.44 5.07
CA ARG A 15 1.76 4.74 5.07
C ARG A 15 1.98 5.39 3.72
N LEU A 16 1.18 6.38 3.41
CA LEU A 16 1.33 7.12 2.16
C LEU A 16 2.63 7.93 2.20
N SER A 17 3.40 7.82 1.13
CA SER A 17 4.54 8.69 0.93
C SER A 17 4.05 10.09 0.59
N ASP A 18 4.99 11.03 0.47
CA ASP A 18 4.61 12.39 0.05
C ASP A 18 3.89 12.37 -1.29
N LEU A 19 4.37 11.56 -2.21
CA LEU A 19 3.71 11.44 -3.51
C LEU A 19 2.31 10.85 -3.35
N GLY A 20 2.18 9.81 -2.50
CA GLY A 20 0.88 9.20 -2.26
C GLY A 20 -0.10 10.18 -1.66
N LYS A 21 0.35 11.00 -0.71
CA LYS A 21 -0.52 11.99 -0.09
C LYS A 21 -1.04 13.00 -1.10
N LYS A 22 -0.19 13.38 -2.05
CA LYS A 22 -0.62 14.33 -3.09
C LYS A 22 -1.64 13.72 -4.02
N ARG A 23 -1.53 12.44 -4.30
CA ARG A 23 -2.41 11.77 -5.24
C ARG A 23 -3.72 11.32 -4.61
N MET A 24 -3.70 11.04 -3.31
CA MET A 24 -4.85 10.46 -2.62
C MET A 24 -5.35 11.41 -1.55
N THR A 25 -5.70 12.61 -1.98
CA THR A 25 -6.07 13.68 -1.05
C THR A 25 -7.39 13.43 -0.33
N ARG A 26 -8.21 12.51 -0.84
CA ARG A 26 -9.51 12.23 -0.22
C ARG A 26 -9.41 11.29 0.97
N ASN A 27 -8.29 10.61 1.11
CA ASN A 27 -8.15 9.66 2.21
C ASN A 27 -7.92 10.42 3.51
N ARG A 28 -8.68 10.05 4.52
CA ARG A 28 -8.51 10.64 5.84
C ARG A 28 -7.35 10.02 6.59
N THR A 29 -7.12 8.74 6.35
CA THR A 29 -6.01 8.05 6.99
C THR A 29 -4.90 7.86 5.98
N THR A 30 -3.67 7.90 6.46
CA THR A 30 -2.51 7.70 5.62
C THR A 30 -1.80 6.39 5.89
N THR A 31 -2.33 5.60 6.83
CA THR A 31 -1.73 4.31 7.18
C THR A 31 -2.61 3.18 6.70
N ALA A 32 -1.97 2.07 6.40
CA ALA A 32 -2.67 0.93 5.82
C ALA A 32 -1.90 -0.35 6.12
N LYS A 33 -2.51 -1.45 5.77
CA LYS A 33 -1.93 -2.77 5.94
C LYS A 33 -1.88 -3.46 4.58
N VAL A 34 -0.76 -4.10 4.29
CA VAL A 34 -0.62 -4.86 3.04
C VAL A 34 -1.40 -6.16 3.18
N VAL A 35 -2.28 -6.42 2.23
CA VAL A 35 -3.11 -7.63 2.25
C VAL A 35 -2.87 -8.54 1.05
N GLY A 36 -2.12 -8.08 0.06
CA GLY A 36 -1.82 -8.91 -1.09
C GLY A 36 -0.97 -8.16 -2.08
N PHE A 37 -0.84 -8.75 -3.25
CA PHE A 37 0.00 -8.20 -4.31
C PHE A 37 -0.84 -8.00 -5.55
N GLY A 38 -0.47 -6.99 -6.34
CA GLY A 38 -1.13 -6.73 -7.60
C GLY A 38 -0.53 -7.55 -8.72
N ARG A 39 -0.89 -7.17 -9.94
CA ARG A 39 -0.44 -7.91 -11.12
C ARG A 39 1.02 -7.68 -11.44
N SER A 40 1.52 -6.50 -11.13
CA SER A 40 2.91 -6.19 -11.40
C SER A 40 3.69 -6.20 -10.10
N GLU A 41 5.01 -6.27 -10.24
CA GLU A 41 5.88 -6.31 -9.07
C GLU A 41 5.88 -5.01 -8.30
N THR A 42 5.38 -3.94 -8.92
CA THR A 42 5.37 -2.62 -8.28
C THR A 42 4.00 -2.23 -7.76
N THR A 43 3.04 -3.15 -7.80
CA THR A 43 1.68 -2.88 -7.34
C THR A 43 1.34 -3.82 -6.20
N ILE A 44 0.83 -3.27 -5.10
CA ILE A 44 0.39 -4.09 -3.98
C ILE A 44 -1.03 -3.73 -3.62
N ARG A 45 -1.67 -4.61 -2.88
CA ARG A 45 -3.03 -4.40 -2.40
C ARG A 45 -2.97 -4.08 -0.92
N ILE A 46 -3.63 -3.02 -0.54
CA ILE A 46 -3.63 -2.55 0.83
C ILE A 46 -5.05 -2.27 1.28
N VAL A 47 -5.24 -2.26 2.60
CA VAL A 47 -6.50 -1.82 3.20
C VAL A 47 -6.13 -0.68 4.14
N PHE A 48 -6.68 0.51 3.86
CA PHE A 48 -6.46 1.65 4.73
C PHE A 48 -7.14 1.45 6.07
N ASP A 49 -6.54 2.00 7.11
CA ASP A 49 -7.13 1.93 8.44
C ASP A 49 -8.51 2.57 8.41
N GLY A 50 -9.48 1.87 8.98
CA GLY A 50 -10.86 2.33 8.97
C GLY A 50 -11.65 1.93 7.74
N SER A 51 -11.00 1.31 6.76
CA SER A 51 -11.65 0.84 5.55
C SER A 51 -11.76 -0.68 5.58
N SER A 52 -12.74 -1.22 4.88
CA SER A 52 -12.84 -2.66 4.72
C SER A 52 -12.62 -3.11 3.28
N TYR A 53 -12.19 -2.21 2.41
CA TYR A 53 -11.99 -2.54 1.00
C TYR A 53 -10.53 -2.46 0.63
N PRO A 54 -9.99 -3.50 -0.04
CA PRO A 54 -8.63 -3.42 -0.53
C PRO A 54 -8.56 -2.52 -1.76
N VAL A 55 -7.43 -1.85 -1.91
CA VAL A 55 -7.15 -1.06 -3.10
C VAL A 55 -5.77 -1.46 -3.61
N SER A 56 -5.61 -1.41 -4.92
CA SER A 56 -4.31 -1.65 -5.54
C SER A 56 -3.60 -0.32 -5.71
N ILE A 57 -2.33 -0.28 -5.35
CA ILE A 57 -1.60 0.97 -5.36
C ILE A 57 -0.15 0.67 -5.75
N HIS A 58 0.46 1.61 -6.45
CA HIS A 58 1.87 1.50 -6.81
C HIS A 58 2.72 1.76 -5.57
N ILE A 59 3.83 1.02 -5.46
CA ILE A 59 4.66 1.10 -4.27
C ILE A 59 5.28 2.49 -4.07
N SER A 60 5.40 3.28 -5.13
CA SER A 60 5.95 4.63 -5.01
C SER A 60 5.07 5.55 -4.17
N TYR A 61 3.81 5.19 -3.99
CA TYR A 61 2.89 5.98 -3.18
C TYR A 61 2.95 5.62 -1.71
N LEU A 62 3.76 4.64 -1.36
CA LEU A 62 3.81 4.10 -0.01
C LEU A 62 5.22 4.12 0.53
N GLU A 63 5.31 4.10 1.84
CA GLU A 63 6.56 3.87 2.54
C GLU A 63 6.26 3.08 3.80
N ARG A 64 7.29 2.49 4.38
CA ARG A 64 7.08 1.68 5.57
C ARG A 64 6.66 2.57 6.73
N ASP A 65 5.67 2.08 7.47
CA ASP A 65 5.20 2.75 8.66
C ASP A 65 5.90 2.11 9.85
N GLN A 66 6.90 2.77 10.35
CA GLN A 66 7.68 2.26 11.47
C GLN A 66 7.39 2.99 12.75
#